data_13ecdc67067cf39f292d610a88e19d76
#
_entry.id   13ecdc67067cf39f292d610a88e19d76
#
_cell.length_a   1.000
_cell.length_b   1.000
_cell.length_c   1.000
_cell.angle_alpha   90.00
_cell.angle_beta   90.00
_cell.angle_gamma   90.00
#
_symmetry.space_group_name_H-M   'P 1'
#
loop_
_entity.id
_entity.type
_entity.pdbx_description
1 polymer ?
#
loop_
_entity_poly.entity_id
_entity_poly.type
_entity_poly.pdbx_seq_one_letter_code
_entity_poly.pdbx_strand_id
1 'polypeptide(L)' 'VLNTNTHKFHKPGCYSVEKIKPESYAEFTGTREEAIAYGYDPCKNCNP' A
#
# COMPACT_ATOMS: atom_id res chain seq x y z
N VAL A 1 -0.29 4.40 0.84
CA VAL A 1 0.21 3.61 1.97
C VAL A 1 0.73 2.27 1.48
N LEU A 2 1.92 1.94 1.88
CA LEU A 2 2.58 0.69 1.49
C LEU A 2 2.64 -0.28 2.66
N ASN A 3 2.48 -1.56 2.36
CA ASN A 3 2.79 -2.63 3.30
C ASN A 3 4.07 -3.30 2.80
N THR A 4 5.17 -3.03 3.46
CA THR A 4 6.47 -3.54 3.04
C THR A 4 6.63 -5.04 3.25
N ASN A 5 5.80 -5.63 4.10
CA ASN A 5 5.84 -7.07 4.36
C ASN A 5 5.22 -7.88 3.22
N THR A 6 4.10 -7.39 2.66
CA THR A 6 3.40 -8.08 1.59
C THR A 6 3.64 -7.46 0.22
N HIS A 7 4.31 -6.32 0.17
CA HIS A 7 4.54 -5.55 -1.06
C HIS A 7 3.23 -5.18 -1.74
N LYS A 8 2.27 -4.70 -0.94
CA LYS A 8 1.00 -4.21 -1.45
C LYS A 8 0.82 -2.75 -1.07
N PHE A 9 0.09 -2.02 -1.91
CA PHE A 9 -0.21 -0.63 -1.60
C PHE A 9 -1.72 -0.45 -1.50
N HIS A 10 -2.12 0.52 -0.64
CA HIS A 10 -3.51 0.75 -0.29
C HIS A 10 -3.82 2.24 -0.37
N LYS A 11 -5.11 2.56 -0.54
CA LYS A 11 -5.56 3.94 -0.39
C LYS A 11 -5.48 4.34 1.07
N PRO A 12 -5.24 5.62 1.37
CA PRO A 12 -5.20 6.08 2.77
C PRO A 12 -6.46 5.74 3.56
N GLY A 13 -7.61 5.67 2.90
CA GLY A 13 -8.86 5.36 3.55
C GLY A 13 -9.22 3.87 3.59
N CYS A 14 -8.34 3.00 3.08
CA CYS A 14 -8.59 1.57 3.10
C CYS A 14 -8.49 1.04 4.52
N TYR A 15 -9.52 0.31 4.95
CA TYR A 15 -9.50 -0.19 6.32
C TYR A 15 -8.38 -1.20 6.56
N SER A 16 -7.85 -1.83 5.53
CA SER A 16 -6.71 -2.72 5.66
C SER A 16 -5.45 -2.00 6.15
N VAL A 17 -5.37 -0.70 5.96
CA VAL A 17 -4.25 0.11 6.45
C VAL A 17 -4.13 0.01 7.96
N GLU A 18 -5.25 -0.05 8.66
CA GLU A 18 -5.28 -0.15 10.11
C GLU A 18 -4.67 -1.45 10.61
N LYS A 19 -4.64 -2.46 9.77
CA LYS A 19 -4.11 -3.78 10.12
C LYS A 19 -2.63 -3.91 9.83
N ILE A 20 -2.03 -2.93 9.18
CA ILE A 20 -0.60 -2.95 8.89
C ILE A 20 0.16 -2.65 10.17
N LYS A 21 1.12 -3.51 10.49
CA LYS A 21 1.96 -3.29 11.66
C LYS A 21 2.84 -2.07 11.43
N PRO A 22 3.16 -1.30 12.47
CA PRO A 22 4.02 -0.11 12.32
C PRO A 22 5.35 -0.40 11.62
N GLU A 23 5.90 -1.57 11.85
CA GLU A 23 7.17 -1.98 11.25
C GLU A 23 7.08 -2.24 9.75
N SER A 24 5.86 -2.52 9.26
CA SER A 24 5.60 -2.77 7.84
C SER A 24 4.93 -1.58 7.15
N TYR A 25 4.58 -0.56 7.90
CA TYR A 25 3.90 0.61 7.39
C TYR A 25 4.90 1.57 6.75
N ALA A 26 4.59 2.02 5.54
CA ALA A 26 5.38 3.04 4.88
C ALA A 26 4.46 3.98 4.11
N GLU A 27 4.81 5.25 4.07
CA GLU A 27 4.07 6.23 3.29
C GLU A 27 4.67 6.34 1.90
N PHE A 28 3.79 6.51 0.93
CA PHE A 28 4.20 6.70 -0.45
C PHE A 28 3.34 7.79 -1.07
N THR A 29 3.99 8.77 -1.67
CA THR A 29 3.30 9.84 -2.38
C THR A 29 3.65 9.72 -3.85
N GLY A 30 2.64 9.48 -4.68
CA GLY A 30 2.86 9.32 -6.11
C GLY A 30 1.67 8.62 -6.74
N THR A 31 1.83 8.23 -8.00
CA THR A 31 0.76 7.58 -8.73
C THR A 31 0.76 6.08 -8.47
N ARG A 32 -0.37 5.46 -8.80
CA ARG A 32 -0.52 4.02 -8.75
C ARG A 32 0.56 3.33 -9.58
N GLU A 33 0.85 3.88 -10.74
CA GLU A 33 1.85 3.31 -11.66
C GLU A 33 3.23 3.36 -11.06
N GLU A 34 3.54 4.39 -10.31
CA GLU A 34 4.84 4.50 -9.66
C GLU A 34 5.00 3.44 -8.57
N ALA A 35 3.94 3.17 -7.83
CA ALA A 35 3.97 2.12 -6.81
C ALA A 35 4.21 0.76 -7.45
N ILE A 36 3.57 0.49 -8.58
CA ILE A 36 3.77 -0.75 -9.32
C ILE A 36 5.22 -0.85 -9.82
N ALA A 37 5.80 0.27 -10.25
CA ALA A 37 7.18 0.30 -10.71
C ALA A 37 8.16 -0.04 -9.58
N TYR A 38 7.78 0.25 -8.34
CA TYR A 38 8.61 -0.11 -7.19
C TYR A 38 8.46 -1.58 -6.78
N GLY A 39 7.59 -2.33 -7.46
CA GLY A 39 7.38 -3.73 -7.15
C GLY A 39 6.24 -4.00 -6.19
N TYR A 40 5.34 -3.05 -6.00
CA TYR A 40 4.17 -3.22 -5.15
C TYR A 40 2.94 -3.53 -5.97
N ASP A 41 2.04 -4.34 -5.41
CA ASP A 41 0.78 -4.70 -6.05
C ASP A 41 -0.37 -3.94 -5.43
N PRO A 42 -1.41 -3.58 -6.21
CA PRO A 42 -2.57 -2.90 -5.65
C PRO A 42 -3.39 -3.84 -4.76
N CYS A 43 -3.89 -3.28 -3.66
CA CYS A 43 -4.78 -4.01 -2.77
C CYS A 43 -6.10 -4.29 -3.49
N LYS A 44 -6.55 -5.53 -3.44
CA LYS A 44 -7.80 -5.92 -4.10
C LYS A 44 -9.03 -5.40 -3.37
N ASN A 45 -8.90 -5.10 -2.08
CA ASN A 45 -10.04 -4.63 -1.28
C ASN A 45 -10.35 -3.15 -1.54
N CYS A 46 -9.33 -2.31 -1.56
CA CYS A 46 -9.56 -0.89 -1.76
C CYS A 46 -9.37 -0.46 -3.22
N ASN A 47 -8.78 -1.31 -4.01
CA ASN A 47 -8.63 -1.09 -5.45
C ASN A 47 -8.06 0.30 -5.78
N PRO A 48 -6.89 0.62 -5.23
CA PRO A 48 -6.29 1.94 -5.42
C PRO A 48 -5.93 2.26 -6.86
#